data_07a768c1ae1edb7320262399fa22aed7
#
_entry.id   07a768c1ae1edb7320262399fa22aed7
#
_cell.length_a   1.000
_cell.length_b   1.000
_cell.length_c   1.000
_cell.angle_alpha   90.00
_cell.angle_beta   90.00
_cell.angle_gamma   90.00
#
_symmetry.space_group_name_H-M   'P 1'
#
loop_
_entity.id
_entity.type
_entity.pdbx_description
1 polymer ?
#
loop_
_entity_poly.entity_id
_entity_poly.type
_entity_poly.pdbx_seq_one_letter_code
_entity_poly.pdbx_strand_id
1 'polypeptide(L)'
;MALRLMPKNEMRADERLSRLDQQVEEFVQSLEHPLESLIVMGASAGGHRAIQEAVKGLSYDLPAAVIILLHSSTRTGSEYPYESIFSRSTELPVQAVQEGGERVQPGRIYVVPPGHSVILQERTMLLEPLIPVHPVTTINRLFESAAKAYHDRVIGVVLTRLLRDGTAGLKAVHEAGGLTMVQNPAEAEYSDMPKNAMNDLPVTFCLRLAEIGPALDLLARRGTIFESGLAVSVRVLKERVALFRRLITQSTRNLDTRDFLIAQLATLQEDLLATQKLLNETLAVDRDNC
;
A
#
# COMPACT_ATOMS: atom_id res chain seq x y z
N MET A 1 -28.49 59.61 -8.08
CA MET A 1 -28.66 58.21 -8.52
C MET A 1 -27.38 57.48 -8.14
N ALA A 2 -27.33 56.95 -6.94
CA ALA A 2 -26.10 56.35 -6.36
C ALA A 2 -26.14 54.84 -6.58
N LEU A 3 -25.22 54.31 -7.41
CA LEU A 3 -25.00 52.89 -7.56
C LEU A 3 -24.41 52.36 -6.24
N ARG A 4 -25.15 51.58 -5.52
CA ARG A 4 -24.77 50.84 -4.35
C ARG A 4 -23.94 49.64 -4.85
N LEU A 5 -22.63 49.73 -4.74
CA LEU A 5 -21.71 48.59 -4.90
C LEU A 5 -22.05 47.56 -3.78
N MET A 6 -22.60 46.41 -4.18
CA MET A 6 -22.72 45.28 -3.28
C MET A 6 -21.33 44.68 -3.05
N PRO A 7 -20.95 44.32 -1.81
CA PRO A 7 -19.68 43.66 -1.54
C PRO A 7 -19.73 42.25 -2.13
N LYS A 8 -18.82 41.97 -3.06
CA LYS A 8 -18.45 40.62 -3.49
C LYS A 8 -17.71 40.01 -2.29
N ASN A 9 -18.35 39.14 -1.55
CA ASN A 9 -17.77 38.02 -0.80
C ASN A 9 -18.58 37.60 0.43
N GLU A 10 -19.85 37.30 0.23
CA GLU A 10 -20.60 36.46 1.16
C GLU A 10 -21.25 35.33 0.36
N MET A 11 -20.47 34.30 0.07
CA MET A 11 -21.03 32.98 -0.23
C MET A 11 -21.88 32.59 0.97
N ARG A 12 -23.19 32.37 0.76
CA ARG A 12 -24.12 32.05 1.84
C ARG A 12 -23.55 30.90 2.67
N ALA A 13 -23.71 30.95 3.97
CA ALA A 13 -23.21 29.92 4.89
C ALA A 13 -23.63 28.50 4.43
N ASP A 14 -24.83 28.38 3.86
CA ASP A 14 -25.36 27.13 3.31
C ASP A 14 -24.57 26.61 2.09
N GLU A 15 -24.04 27.47 1.21
CA GLU A 15 -23.24 27.08 0.06
C GLU A 15 -21.83 26.64 0.48
N ARG A 16 -21.27 27.29 1.51
CA ARG A 16 -20.00 26.84 2.11
C ARG A 16 -20.14 25.49 2.78
N LEU A 17 -21.22 25.30 3.53
CA LEU A 17 -21.53 24.04 4.21
C LEU A 17 -21.72 22.90 3.21
N SER A 18 -22.47 23.15 2.11
CA SER A 18 -22.71 22.16 1.07
C SER A 18 -21.41 21.75 0.33
N ARG A 19 -20.52 22.71 0.04
CA ARG A 19 -19.19 22.40 -0.54
C ARG A 19 -18.30 21.58 0.39
N LEU A 20 -18.30 21.93 1.68
CA LEU A 20 -17.55 21.19 2.69
C LEU A 20 -18.08 19.76 2.86
N ASP A 21 -19.41 19.58 2.82
CA ASP A 21 -20.02 18.26 2.88
C ASP A 21 -19.62 17.40 1.67
N GLN A 22 -19.62 17.98 0.49
CA GLN A 22 -19.20 17.26 -0.72
C GLN A 22 -17.72 16.87 -0.66
N GLN A 23 -16.83 17.79 -0.26
CA GLN A 23 -15.40 17.50 -0.12
C GLN A 23 -15.13 16.42 0.94
N VAL A 24 -15.87 16.45 2.06
CA VAL A 24 -15.76 15.45 3.11
C VAL A 24 -16.30 14.09 2.63
N GLU A 25 -17.34 14.08 1.82
CA GLU A 25 -17.92 12.86 1.26
C GLU A 25 -17.00 12.22 0.22
N GLU A 26 -16.45 13.01 -0.71
CA GLU A 26 -15.44 12.58 -1.68
C GLU A 26 -14.18 12.02 -0.98
N PHE A 27 -13.74 12.68 0.09
CA PHE A 27 -12.60 12.24 0.87
C PHE A 27 -12.86 10.92 1.61
N VAL A 28 -14.04 10.74 2.23
CA VAL A 28 -14.38 9.46 2.90
C VAL A 28 -14.52 8.32 1.92
N GLN A 29 -15.07 8.57 0.73
CA GLN A 29 -15.07 7.56 -0.34
C GLN A 29 -13.65 7.17 -0.77
N SER A 30 -12.70 8.11 -0.71
CA SER A 30 -11.28 7.79 -0.94
C SER A 30 -10.65 6.94 0.17
N LEU A 31 -11.15 7.05 1.41
CA LEU A 31 -10.72 6.25 2.56
C LEU A 31 -11.41 4.87 2.66
N GLU A 32 -12.56 4.69 2.01
CA GLU A 32 -13.27 3.41 1.96
C GLU A 32 -12.51 2.35 1.15
N HIS A 33 -11.49 2.75 0.41
CA HIS A 33 -10.50 1.86 -0.16
C HIS A 33 -9.18 2.05 0.61
N PRO A 34 -8.95 1.30 1.69
CA PRO A 34 -7.66 1.34 2.38
C PRO A 34 -6.57 1.14 1.32
N LEU A 35 -5.62 2.06 1.30
CA LEU A 35 -4.49 1.98 0.39
C LEU A 35 -3.69 0.71 0.77
N GLU A 36 -3.99 -0.38 0.10
CA GLU A 36 -3.45 -1.70 0.35
C GLU A 36 -1.97 -1.72 0.00
N SER A 37 -1.14 -2.13 0.94
CA SER A 37 0.28 -2.34 0.69
C SER A 37 0.49 -3.58 -0.20
N LEU A 38 1.51 -3.53 -1.04
CA LEU A 38 1.92 -4.65 -1.87
C LEU A 38 3.33 -5.10 -1.49
N ILE A 39 3.48 -6.36 -1.14
CA ILE A 39 4.77 -7.00 -0.91
C ILE A 39 5.14 -7.79 -2.16
N VAL A 40 6.29 -7.50 -2.76
CA VAL A 40 6.83 -8.25 -3.89
C VAL A 40 8.12 -8.93 -3.48
N MET A 41 8.19 -10.26 -3.61
CA MET A 41 9.34 -11.07 -3.20
C MET A 41 9.99 -11.70 -4.42
N GLY A 42 11.30 -11.51 -4.57
CA GLY A 42 12.12 -12.15 -5.59
C GLY A 42 13.14 -13.11 -5.00
N ALA A 43 13.18 -14.33 -5.53
CA ALA A 43 14.17 -15.34 -5.16
C ALA A 43 14.59 -16.20 -6.37
N SER A 44 15.63 -17.02 -6.20
CA SER A 44 16.10 -17.98 -7.22
C SER A 44 15.93 -19.43 -6.77
N ALA A 45 16.37 -20.38 -7.61
CA ALA A 45 16.47 -21.77 -7.25
C ALA A 45 17.22 -21.95 -5.92
N GLY A 46 16.63 -22.72 -4.99
CA GLY A 46 17.10 -22.78 -3.59
C GLY A 46 16.39 -21.77 -2.66
N GLY A 47 15.87 -20.66 -3.19
CA GLY A 47 15.17 -19.63 -2.41
C GLY A 47 13.79 -20.04 -1.86
N HIS A 48 13.26 -21.22 -2.23
CA HIS A 48 11.97 -21.69 -1.70
C HIS A 48 11.97 -21.82 -0.17
N ARG A 49 13.07 -22.27 0.42
CA ARG A 49 13.23 -22.34 1.88
C ARG A 49 13.23 -20.94 2.52
N ALA A 50 13.92 -19.99 1.87
CA ALA A 50 13.93 -18.62 2.33
C ALA A 50 12.54 -17.98 2.28
N ILE A 51 11.79 -18.21 1.20
CA ILE A 51 10.40 -17.76 1.07
C ILE A 51 9.52 -18.42 2.15
N GLN A 52 9.64 -19.74 2.37
CA GLN A 52 8.88 -20.45 3.41
C GLN A 52 9.12 -19.83 4.79
N GLU A 53 10.35 -19.50 5.13
CA GLU A 53 10.66 -18.88 6.42
C GLU A 53 10.09 -17.46 6.51
N ALA A 54 10.21 -16.66 5.45
CA ALA A 54 9.66 -15.32 5.41
C ALA A 54 8.12 -15.32 5.55
N VAL A 55 7.40 -16.22 4.86
CA VAL A 55 5.93 -16.25 4.93
C VAL A 55 5.38 -16.78 6.25
N LYS A 56 6.14 -17.54 7.03
CA LYS A 56 5.75 -17.98 8.39
C LYS A 56 5.52 -16.82 9.35
N GLY A 57 6.22 -15.71 9.15
CA GLY A 57 6.10 -14.53 10.00
C GLY A 57 4.94 -13.60 9.63
N LEU A 58 4.14 -13.96 8.62
CA LEU A 58 2.97 -13.18 8.19
C LEU A 58 1.73 -13.67 8.92
N SER A 59 0.96 -12.74 9.47
CA SER A 59 -0.31 -13.06 10.15
C SER A 59 -1.45 -13.30 9.16
N TYR A 60 -2.46 -14.04 9.63
CA TYR A 60 -3.63 -14.42 8.81
C TYR A 60 -4.48 -13.21 8.36
N ASP A 61 -4.38 -12.08 9.05
CA ASP A 61 -5.10 -10.82 8.79
C ASP A 61 -4.20 -9.75 8.19
N LEU A 62 -3.13 -10.15 7.48
CA LEU A 62 -2.19 -9.24 6.81
C LEU A 62 -2.95 -8.26 5.89
N PRO A 63 -2.83 -6.93 6.09
CA PRO A 63 -3.53 -5.94 5.26
C PRO A 63 -2.78 -5.64 3.95
N ALA A 64 -2.07 -6.60 3.40
CA ALA A 64 -1.31 -6.49 2.17
C ALA A 64 -1.48 -7.74 1.31
N ALA A 65 -1.26 -7.59 0.01
CA ALA A 65 -1.05 -8.70 -0.89
C ALA A 65 0.43 -9.05 -0.98
N VAL A 66 0.75 -10.31 -1.20
CA VAL A 66 2.12 -10.78 -1.41
C VAL A 66 2.23 -11.42 -2.79
N ILE A 67 3.15 -10.97 -3.63
CA ILE A 67 3.46 -11.62 -4.92
C ILE A 67 4.86 -12.21 -4.85
N ILE A 68 4.96 -13.51 -5.07
CA ILE A 68 6.21 -14.26 -5.02
C ILE A 68 6.60 -14.67 -6.42
N LEU A 69 7.78 -14.24 -6.86
CA LEU A 69 8.41 -14.71 -8.07
C LEU A 69 9.68 -15.48 -7.74
N LEU A 70 9.61 -16.80 -7.97
CA LEU A 70 10.73 -17.70 -7.80
C LEU A 70 11.29 -18.08 -9.16
N HIS A 71 12.48 -17.59 -9.47
CA HIS A 71 13.16 -17.97 -10.70
C HIS A 71 13.68 -19.42 -10.59
N SER A 72 13.10 -20.32 -11.36
CA SER A 72 13.53 -21.72 -11.49
C SER A 72 14.22 -21.93 -12.83
N SER A 73 15.37 -22.58 -12.81
CA SER A 73 16.06 -23.04 -14.01
C SER A 73 15.45 -24.31 -14.62
N THR A 74 14.41 -24.85 -14.00
CA THR A 74 13.73 -26.05 -14.50
C THR A 74 12.95 -25.72 -15.77
N ARG A 75 13.32 -26.39 -16.86
CA ARG A 75 12.61 -26.38 -18.14
C ARG A 75 11.13 -26.73 -17.90
N THR A 76 10.26 -26.08 -18.68
CA THR A 76 8.85 -26.36 -18.85
C THR A 76 8.50 -27.84 -18.65
N GLY A 77 7.61 -28.17 -17.72
CA GLY A 77 7.06 -29.50 -17.52
C GLY A 77 7.21 -30.12 -16.13
N SER A 78 7.99 -29.54 -15.23
CA SER A 78 7.99 -29.94 -13.84
C SER A 78 7.00 -29.06 -13.08
N GLU A 79 5.85 -29.61 -12.76
CA GLU A 79 4.91 -29.02 -11.80
C GLU A 79 5.60 -29.00 -10.42
N TYR A 80 6.33 -27.92 -10.15
CA TYR A 80 6.75 -27.63 -8.78
C TYR A 80 5.55 -26.99 -8.07
N PRO A 81 4.92 -27.69 -7.13
CA PRO A 81 3.71 -27.20 -6.49
C PRO A 81 4.09 -26.16 -5.42
N TYR A 82 4.67 -25.01 -5.82
CA TYR A 82 5.07 -23.97 -4.89
C TYR A 82 3.90 -23.51 -4.03
N GLU A 83 2.69 -23.48 -4.56
CA GLU A 83 1.47 -23.19 -3.79
C GLU A 83 1.30 -24.16 -2.61
N SER A 84 1.39 -25.47 -2.88
CA SER A 84 1.30 -26.49 -1.85
C SER A 84 2.46 -26.44 -0.85
N ILE A 85 3.64 -25.98 -1.29
CA ILE A 85 4.81 -25.84 -0.43
C ILE A 85 4.63 -24.64 0.51
N PHE A 86 4.19 -23.49 -0.02
CA PHE A 86 4.07 -22.28 0.77
C PHE A 86 2.82 -22.29 1.65
N SER A 87 1.70 -22.86 1.21
CA SER A 87 0.47 -22.99 2.02
C SER A 87 0.65 -23.78 3.31
N ARG A 88 1.68 -24.63 3.39
CA ARG A 88 2.02 -25.35 4.64
C ARG A 88 2.79 -24.48 5.65
N SER A 89 3.25 -23.30 5.22
CA SER A 89 4.10 -22.42 6.03
C SER A 89 3.40 -21.14 6.49
N THR A 90 2.15 -20.93 6.09
CA THR A 90 1.38 -19.71 6.41
C THR A 90 -0.11 -20.05 6.53
N GLU A 91 -0.85 -19.22 7.25
CA GLU A 91 -2.32 -19.30 7.32
C GLU A 91 -3.00 -18.48 6.21
N LEU A 92 -2.25 -17.66 5.50
CA LEU A 92 -2.77 -16.89 4.37
C LEU A 92 -3.13 -17.81 3.20
N PRO A 93 -4.23 -17.54 2.47
CA PRO A 93 -4.52 -18.21 1.21
C PRO A 93 -3.38 -18.04 0.19
N VAL A 94 -2.87 -19.14 -0.33
CA VAL A 94 -1.82 -19.18 -1.35
C VAL A 94 -2.40 -19.70 -2.64
N GLN A 95 -2.19 -18.98 -3.74
CA GLN A 95 -2.69 -19.36 -5.07
C GLN A 95 -1.70 -18.98 -6.18
N ALA A 96 -1.76 -19.69 -7.31
CA ALA A 96 -1.04 -19.28 -8.51
C ALA A 96 -1.70 -18.05 -9.14
N VAL A 97 -0.87 -17.18 -9.73
CA VAL A 97 -1.39 -16.12 -10.61
C VAL A 97 -2.05 -16.75 -11.82
N GLN A 98 -3.28 -16.35 -12.11
CA GLN A 98 -4.09 -16.89 -13.19
C GLN A 98 -3.85 -16.17 -14.51
N GLU A 99 -4.04 -16.89 -15.63
CA GLU A 99 -4.08 -16.30 -16.97
C GLU A 99 -5.32 -15.40 -17.13
N GLY A 100 -5.22 -14.42 -18.04
CA GLY A 100 -6.36 -13.54 -18.36
C GLY A 100 -6.48 -12.29 -17.51
N GLY A 101 -5.58 -12.11 -16.55
CA GLY A 101 -5.56 -10.95 -15.67
C GLY A 101 -6.37 -11.16 -14.39
N GLU A 102 -5.73 -10.95 -13.25
CA GLU A 102 -6.34 -11.09 -11.92
C GLU A 102 -6.07 -9.84 -11.09
N ARG A 103 -7.12 -9.31 -10.45
CA ARG A 103 -6.97 -8.17 -9.56
C ARG A 103 -6.32 -8.60 -8.25
N VAL A 104 -5.30 -7.87 -7.83
CA VAL A 104 -4.63 -8.06 -6.55
C VAL A 104 -5.60 -7.83 -5.40
N GLN A 105 -5.65 -8.75 -4.45
CA GLN A 105 -6.47 -8.65 -3.23
C GLN A 105 -5.59 -8.80 -1.99
N PRO A 106 -5.77 -7.98 -0.94
CA PRO A 106 -5.03 -8.11 0.31
C PRO A 106 -5.34 -9.43 1.02
N GLY A 107 -4.49 -9.80 1.97
CA GLY A 107 -4.64 -11.03 2.74
C GLY A 107 -4.42 -12.30 1.91
N ARG A 108 -3.66 -12.21 0.80
CA ARG A 108 -3.37 -13.34 -0.09
C ARG A 108 -1.92 -13.36 -0.54
N ILE A 109 -1.43 -14.57 -0.79
CA ILE A 109 -0.13 -14.82 -1.41
C ILE A 109 -0.37 -15.34 -2.82
N TYR A 110 0.19 -14.64 -3.79
CA TYR A 110 0.18 -15.00 -5.20
C TYR A 110 1.54 -15.55 -5.59
N VAL A 111 1.56 -16.70 -6.22
CA VAL A 111 2.80 -17.35 -6.68
C VAL A 111 2.84 -17.33 -8.20
N VAL A 112 3.90 -16.80 -8.77
CA VAL A 112 4.07 -16.80 -10.21
C VAL A 112 4.44 -18.21 -10.68
N PRO A 113 3.67 -18.81 -11.62
CA PRO A 113 3.95 -20.15 -12.12
C PRO A 113 5.32 -20.24 -12.80
N PRO A 114 6.02 -21.39 -12.73
CA PRO A 114 7.26 -21.61 -13.45
C PRO A 114 7.09 -21.36 -14.96
N GLY A 115 8.11 -20.80 -15.60
CA GLY A 115 8.06 -20.48 -17.03
C GLY A 115 7.26 -19.22 -17.37
N HIS A 116 6.85 -18.45 -16.36
CA HIS A 116 6.12 -17.19 -16.54
C HIS A 116 6.82 -16.02 -15.84
N SER A 117 6.48 -14.83 -16.28
CA SER A 117 6.67 -13.56 -15.58
C SER A 117 5.31 -12.93 -15.26
N VAL A 118 5.28 -11.99 -14.36
CA VAL A 118 4.09 -11.22 -14.05
C VAL A 118 4.45 -9.74 -14.05
N ILE A 119 3.56 -8.94 -14.61
CA ILE A 119 3.59 -7.48 -14.49
C ILE A 119 2.29 -6.99 -13.87
N LEU A 120 2.35 -5.83 -13.25
CA LEU A 120 1.20 -5.13 -12.74
C LEU A 120 0.81 -3.98 -13.67
N GLN A 121 -0.44 -3.97 -14.06
CA GLN A 121 -1.07 -2.84 -14.73
C GLN A 121 -2.17 -2.33 -13.80
N GLU A 122 -1.98 -1.14 -13.25
CA GLU A 122 -2.79 -0.66 -12.14
C GLU A 122 -2.79 -1.69 -10.99
N ARG A 123 -3.93 -2.26 -10.64
CA ARG A 123 -4.07 -3.29 -9.60
C ARG A 123 -4.32 -4.69 -10.16
N THR A 124 -4.05 -4.93 -11.44
CA THR A 124 -4.26 -6.21 -12.12
C THR A 124 -2.92 -6.86 -12.43
N MET A 125 -2.77 -8.11 -12.03
CA MET A 125 -1.63 -8.97 -12.40
C MET A 125 -1.86 -9.52 -13.80
N LEU A 126 -0.90 -9.34 -14.69
CA LEU A 126 -0.90 -9.91 -16.02
C LEU A 126 0.22 -10.93 -16.12
N LEU A 127 -0.14 -12.19 -16.33
CA LEU A 127 0.80 -13.28 -16.50
C LEU A 127 1.31 -13.30 -17.95
N GLU A 128 2.62 -13.38 -18.12
CA GLU A 128 3.28 -13.41 -19.41
C GLU A 128 4.18 -14.64 -19.52
N PRO A 129 4.15 -15.40 -20.63
CA PRO A 129 5.08 -16.50 -20.82
C PRO A 129 6.51 -15.99 -20.94
N LEU A 130 7.46 -16.71 -20.36
CA LEU A 130 8.89 -16.43 -20.53
C LEU A 130 9.32 -16.69 -21.96
N ILE A 131 9.84 -15.66 -22.62
CA ILE A 131 10.48 -15.81 -23.93
C ILE A 131 11.95 -16.16 -23.72
N PRO A 132 12.44 -17.30 -24.23
CA PRO A 132 13.78 -17.82 -23.90
C PRO A 132 14.97 -16.95 -24.36
N VAL A 133 14.73 -15.85 -25.09
CA VAL A 133 15.75 -15.13 -25.88
C VAL A 133 16.45 -14.01 -25.12
N HIS A 134 16.01 -13.63 -23.92
CA HIS A 134 16.57 -12.51 -23.15
C HIS A 134 17.14 -12.95 -21.80
N PRO A 135 18.18 -12.25 -21.29
CA PRO A 135 18.60 -12.46 -19.92
C PRO A 135 17.38 -12.25 -19.03
N VAL A 136 17.17 -13.21 -18.11
CA VAL A 136 15.98 -13.26 -17.28
C VAL A 136 15.98 -12.09 -16.33
N THR A 137 15.11 -11.13 -16.60
CA THR A 137 14.89 -9.92 -15.78
C THR A 137 13.47 -9.89 -15.21
N THR A 138 12.93 -11.06 -14.89
CA THR A 138 11.54 -11.20 -14.47
C THR A 138 11.25 -10.55 -13.12
N ILE A 139 12.20 -10.61 -12.19
CA ILE A 139 12.07 -9.94 -10.88
C ILE A 139 12.11 -8.43 -11.06
N ASN A 140 13.03 -7.91 -11.89
CA ASN A 140 13.06 -6.47 -12.18
C ASN A 140 11.73 -6.00 -12.76
N ARG A 141 11.15 -6.70 -13.73
CA ARG A 141 9.88 -6.34 -14.36
C ARG A 141 8.70 -6.34 -13.37
N LEU A 142 8.63 -7.34 -12.50
CA LEU A 142 7.64 -7.38 -11.42
C LEU A 142 7.79 -6.15 -10.51
N PHE A 143 8.99 -5.90 -10.02
CA PHE A 143 9.25 -4.81 -9.07
C PHE A 143 9.03 -3.43 -9.70
N GLU A 144 9.49 -3.21 -10.94
CA GLU A 144 9.28 -1.97 -11.69
C GLU A 144 7.79 -1.70 -11.94
N SER A 145 7.02 -2.73 -12.32
CA SER A 145 5.58 -2.59 -12.53
C SER A 145 4.82 -2.40 -11.22
N ALA A 146 5.26 -3.06 -10.14
CA ALA A 146 4.72 -2.85 -8.80
C ALA A 146 4.96 -1.42 -8.31
N ALA A 147 6.18 -0.90 -8.47
CA ALA A 147 6.54 0.47 -8.13
C ALA A 147 5.67 1.50 -8.87
N LYS A 148 5.39 1.28 -10.16
CA LYS A 148 4.50 2.14 -10.94
C LYS A 148 3.04 2.08 -10.50
N ALA A 149 2.57 0.92 -10.06
CA ALA A 149 1.16 0.69 -9.72
C ALA A 149 0.81 1.07 -8.27
N TYR A 150 1.76 0.92 -7.34
CA TYR A 150 1.53 1.09 -5.91
C TYR A 150 2.40 2.18 -5.26
N HIS A 151 3.35 2.76 -6.01
CA HIS A 151 4.23 3.85 -5.55
C HIS A 151 4.93 3.54 -4.21
N ASP A 152 4.79 4.41 -3.24
CA ASP A 152 5.34 4.32 -1.88
C ASP A 152 4.79 3.14 -1.04
N ARG A 153 3.76 2.45 -1.54
CA ARG A 153 3.13 1.31 -0.86
C ARG A 153 3.68 -0.04 -1.24
N VAL A 154 4.75 -0.06 -2.03
CA VAL A 154 5.46 -1.30 -2.35
C VAL A 154 6.51 -1.60 -1.30
N ILE A 155 6.58 -2.86 -0.87
CA ILE A 155 7.70 -3.42 -0.12
C ILE A 155 8.38 -4.44 -1.02
N GLY A 156 9.53 -4.09 -1.57
CA GLY A 156 10.34 -4.97 -2.40
C GLY A 156 11.30 -5.80 -1.55
N VAL A 157 11.26 -7.13 -1.69
CA VAL A 157 12.07 -8.07 -0.91
C VAL A 157 12.92 -8.91 -1.84
N VAL A 158 14.24 -8.88 -1.64
CA VAL A 158 15.21 -9.70 -2.34
C VAL A 158 15.82 -10.70 -1.38
N LEU A 159 15.61 -11.98 -1.67
CA LEU A 159 16.16 -13.09 -0.88
C LEU A 159 17.40 -13.69 -1.57
N THR A 160 17.87 -14.82 -1.06
CA THR A 160 19.02 -15.56 -1.60
C THR A 160 18.94 -15.81 -3.11
N ARG A 161 19.98 -15.44 -3.87
CA ARG A 161 20.06 -15.66 -5.32
C ARG A 161 21.48 -15.53 -5.90
N LEU A 162 21.75 -16.31 -6.97
CA LEU A 162 22.81 -16.07 -7.94
C LEU A 162 22.37 -15.02 -8.97
N LEU A 163 23.25 -14.12 -9.40
CA LEU A 163 23.07 -13.11 -10.45
C LEU A 163 22.48 -11.76 -9.95
N ARG A 164 22.20 -10.85 -10.92
CA ARG A 164 21.82 -9.44 -10.67
C ARG A 164 20.34 -9.12 -10.93
N ASP A 165 19.50 -10.10 -11.25
CA ASP A 165 18.07 -9.83 -11.47
C ASP A 165 17.40 -9.45 -10.14
N GLY A 166 16.61 -8.38 -10.12
CA GLY A 166 15.98 -7.83 -8.92
C GLY A 166 16.61 -6.52 -8.43
N THR A 167 17.90 -6.27 -8.70
CA THR A 167 18.57 -5.03 -8.23
C THR A 167 17.98 -3.77 -8.89
N ALA A 168 17.79 -3.77 -10.21
CA ALA A 168 17.18 -2.64 -10.90
C ALA A 168 15.72 -2.44 -10.50
N GLY A 169 14.97 -3.55 -10.31
CA GLY A 169 13.60 -3.50 -9.81
C GLY A 169 13.52 -2.97 -8.38
N LEU A 170 14.43 -3.39 -7.50
CA LEU A 170 14.47 -2.88 -6.12
C LEU A 170 14.81 -1.38 -6.09
N LYS A 171 15.67 -0.92 -7.02
CA LYS A 171 15.95 0.49 -7.21
C LYS A 171 14.71 1.26 -7.65
N ALA A 172 13.92 0.74 -8.57
CA ALA A 172 12.65 1.34 -8.98
C ALA A 172 11.65 1.45 -7.82
N VAL A 173 11.58 0.44 -6.94
CA VAL A 173 10.79 0.50 -5.71
C VAL A 173 11.27 1.63 -4.80
N HIS A 174 12.59 1.77 -4.59
CA HIS A 174 13.17 2.85 -3.80
C HIS A 174 12.86 4.24 -4.39
N GLU A 175 13.06 4.40 -5.70
CA GLU A 175 12.79 5.66 -6.41
C GLU A 175 11.30 6.06 -6.40
N ALA A 176 10.40 5.09 -6.28
CA ALA A 176 8.97 5.33 -6.11
C ALA A 176 8.55 5.63 -4.67
N GLY A 177 9.50 5.71 -3.71
CA GLY A 177 9.24 5.92 -2.29
C GLY A 177 8.88 4.65 -1.50
N GLY A 178 8.90 3.49 -2.13
CA GLY A 178 8.63 2.21 -1.49
C GLY A 178 9.77 1.73 -0.59
N LEU A 179 9.49 0.75 0.25
CA LEU A 179 10.47 0.15 1.14
C LEU A 179 11.24 -0.98 0.46
N THR A 180 12.54 -1.03 0.70
CA THR A 180 13.42 -2.06 0.14
C THR A 180 14.03 -2.93 1.23
N MET A 181 13.97 -4.25 1.04
CA MET A 181 14.44 -5.21 2.02
C MET A 181 15.30 -6.28 1.35
N VAL A 182 16.41 -6.62 1.97
CA VAL A 182 17.26 -7.73 1.52
C VAL A 182 17.54 -8.68 2.67
N GLN A 183 17.68 -9.97 2.36
CA GLN A 183 18.19 -10.95 3.28
C GLN A 183 19.66 -10.64 3.61
N ASN A 184 20.06 -10.78 4.87
CA ASN A 184 21.43 -10.59 5.28
C ASN A 184 22.37 -11.50 4.49
N PRO A 185 23.34 -10.93 3.72
CA PRO A 185 24.28 -11.72 2.92
C PRO A 185 25.11 -12.74 3.70
N ALA A 186 25.28 -12.51 5.01
CA ALA A 186 26.10 -13.40 5.85
C ALA A 186 25.45 -14.77 6.12
N GLU A 187 24.11 -14.86 5.98
CA GLU A 187 23.35 -16.11 6.15
C GLU A 187 22.69 -16.61 4.85
N ALA A 188 22.73 -15.81 3.79
CA ALA A 188 22.16 -16.19 2.52
C ALA A 188 22.95 -17.34 1.89
N GLU A 189 22.25 -18.39 1.42
CA GLU A 189 22.88 -19.51 0.69
C GLU A 189 23.65 -19.02 -0.54
N TYR A 190 23.11 -17.98 -1.20
CA TYR A 190 23.77 -17.26 -2.30
C TYR A 190 23.66 -15.76 -2.02
N SER A 191 24.78 -15.14 -1.73
CA SER A 191 24.85 -13.76 -1.23
C SER A 191 24.94 -12.69 -2.33
N ASP A 192 25.07 -13.06 -3.61
CA ASP A 192 25.39 -12.12 -4.69
C ASP A 192 24.30 -11.06 -4.88
N MET A 193 23.04 -11.46 -4.94
CA MET A 193 21.93 -10.53 -5.19
C MET A 193 21.70 -9.57 -4.02
N PRO A 194 21.63 -10.01 -2.75
CA PRO A 194 21.60 -9.09 -1.62
C PRO A 194 22.78 -8.12 -1.58
N LYS A 195 24.01 -8.59 -1.85
CA LYS A 195 25.21 -7.72 -1.91
C LYS A 195 25.15 -6.70 -3.04
N ASN A 196 24.73 -7.13 -4.25
CA ASN A 196 24.60 -6.24 -5.40
C ASN A 196 23.55 -5.16 -5.12
N ALA A 197 22.40 -5.52 -4.54
CA ALA A 197 21.40 -4.56 -4.15
C ALA A 197 21.96 -3.53 -3.16
N MET A 198 22.66 -3.97 -2.11
CA MET A 198 23.25 -3.07 -1.11
C MET A 198 24.36 -2.18 -1.67
N ASN A 199 25.04 -2.58 -2.74
CA ASN A 199 26.05 -1.77 -3.40
C ASN A 199 25.45 -0.71 -4.35
N ASP A 200 24.32 -1.02 -4.97
CA ASP A 200 23.74 -0.21 -6.05
C ASP A 200 22.67 0.77 -5.55
N LEU A 201 22.10 0.55 -4.33
CA LEU A 201 21.08 1.44 -3.74
C LEU A 201 21.15 1.44 -2.20
N PRO A 202 20.66 2.52 -1.55
CA PRO A 202 20.47 2.55 -0.10
C PRO A 202 19.27 1.66 0.27
N VAL A 203 19.55 0.38 0.60
CA VAL A 203 18.50 -0.56 1.03
C VAL A 203 17.95 -0.14 2.39
N THR A 204 16.61 -0.09 2.53
CA THR A 204 15.97 0.33 3.78
C THR A 204 16.23 -0.65 4.91
N PHE A 205 16.18 -1.96 4.64
CA PHE A 205 16.37 -3.01 5.65
C PHE A 205 17.26 -4.14 5.13
N CYS A 206 18.27 -4.50 5.92
CA CYS A 206 19.08 -5.72 5.74
C CYS A 206 18.86 -6.61 6.96
N LEU A 207 18.03 -7.65 6.82
CA LEU A 207 17.51 -8.44 7.94
C LEU A 207 17.93 -9.91 7.84
N ARG A 208 18.00 -10.59 8.98
CA ARG A 208 18.09 -12.04 9.03
C ARG A 208 16.78 -12.65 8.51
N LEU A 209 16.87 -13.82 7.93
CA LEU A 209 15.73 -14.48 7.31
C LEU A 209 14.52 -14.62 8.24
N ALA A 210 14.76 -15.01 9.51
CA ALA A 210 13.71 -15.14 10.51
C ALA A 210 13.05 -13.80 10.93
N GLU A 211 13.69 -12.67 10.65
CA GLU A 211 13.19 -11.33 10.96
C GLU A 211 12.36 -10.72 9.84
N ILE A 212 12.48 -11.24 8.60
CA ILE A 212 11.84 -10.69 7.40
C ILE A 212 10.32 -10.76 7.52
N GLY A 213 9.74 -11.91 7.82
CA GLY A 213 8.29 -12.07 7.94
C GLY A 213 7.66 -11.14 8.99
N PRO A 214 8.13 -11.17 10.26
CA PRO A 214 7.65 -10.25 11.29
C PRO A 214 7.80 -8.76 10.91
N ALA A 215 8.89 -8.38 10.25
CA ALA A 215 9.09 -7.02 9.79
C ALA A 215 8.09 -6.64 8.69
N LEU A 216 7.83 -7.53 7.72
CA LEU A 216 6.84 -7.32 6.67
C LEU A 216 5.44 -7.16 7.22
N ASP A 217 5.05 -7.98 8.19
CA ASP A 217 3.74 -7.88 8.86
C ASP A 217 3.57 -6.53 9.56
N LEU A 218 4.59 -6.09 10.29
CA LEU A 218 4.60 -4.79 10.97
C LEU A 218 4.54 -3.62 9.97
N LEU A 219 5.35 -3.67 8.91
CA LEU A 219 5.44 -2.60 7.92
C LEU A 219 4.17 -2.48 7.07
N ALA A 220 3.54 -3.61 6.73
CA ALA A 220 2.26 -3.61 6.02
C ALA A 220 1.13 -2.95 6.83
N ARG A 221 1.17 -3.03 8.16
CA ARG A 221 0.20 -2.42 9.07
C ARG A 221 0.46 -0.95 9.37
N ARG A 222 1.67 -0.45 9.09
CA ARG A 222 2.08 0.91 9.47
C ARG A 222 1.18 2.00 8.88
N GLY A 223 0.85 1.90 7.60
CA GLY A 223 -0.07 2.83 6.95
C GLY A 223 -1.50 2.71 7.46
N THR A 224 -1.99 1.48 7.63
CA THR A 224 -3.38 1.21 8.04
C THR A 224 -3.71 1.68 9.46
N ILE A 225 -2.78 1.58 10.41
CA ILE A 225 -3.00 2.03 11.80
C ILE A 225 -3.16 3.54 11.86
N PHE A 226 -2.30 4.28 11.20
CA PHE A 226 -2.33 5.74 11.21
C PHE A 226 -3.53 6.29 10.44
N GLU A 227 -3.79 5.78 9.25
CA GLU A 227 -4.95 6.12 8.43
C GLU A 227 -6.26 5.76 9.12
N SER A 228 -6.33 4.60 9.78
CA SER A 228 -7.51 4.19 10.54
C SER A 228 -7.77 5.12 11.72
N GLY A 229 -6.74 5.57 12.44
CA GLY A 229 -6.86 6.53 13.55
C GLY A 229 -7.42 7.87 13.09
N LEU A 230 -6.89 8.42 11.99
CA LEU A 230 -7.37 9.69 11.42
C LEU A 230 -8.75 9.54 10.77
N ALA A 231 -9.03 8.43 10.10
CA ALA A 231 -10.34 8.14 9.52
C ALA A 231 -11.42 8.01 10.60
N VAL A 232 -11.11 7.39 11.74
CA VAL A 232 -12.00 7.35 12.92
C VAL A 232 -12.23 8.77 13.47
N SER A 233 -11.18 9.60 13.57
CA SER A 233 -11.30 10.97 14.03
C SER A 233 -12.18 11.81 13.11
N VAL A 234 -12.00 11.69 11.81
CA VAL A 234 -12.85 12.36 10.80
C VAL A 234 -14.30 11.90 10.90
N ARG A 235 -14.56 10.59 11.08
CA ARG A 235 -15.92 10.07 11.25
C ARG A 235 -16.60 10.61 12.50
N VAL A 236 -15.91 10.60 13.64
CA VAL A 236 -16.44 11.13 14.91
C VAL A 236 -16.76 12.62 14.79
N LEU A 237 -15.88 13.41 14.17
CA LEU A 237 -16.13 14.82 13.92
C LEU A 237 -17.35 15.05 13.02
N LYS A 238 -17.55 14.24 11.98
CA LYS A 238 -18.75 14.27 11.12
C LYS A 238 -20.04 13.99 11.88
N GLU A 239 -20.06 12.95 12.68
CA GLU A 239 -21.23 12.61 13.49
C GLU A 239 -21.58 13.76 14.46
N ARG A 240 -20.58 14.40 15.03
CA ARG A 240 -20.78 15.61 15.87
C ARG A 240 -21.33 16.78 15.06
N VAL A 241 -20.79 17.06 13.89
CA VAL A 241 -21.30 18.11 12.98
C VAL A 241 -22.77 17.84 12.62
N ALA A 242 -23.12 16.60 12.25
CA ALA A 242 -24.50 16.22 11.93
C ALA A 242 -25.46 16.39 13.13
N LEU A 243 -24.99 16.04 14.34
CA LEU A 243 -25.75 16.23 15.57
C LEU A 243 -26.03 17.72 15.83
N PHE A 244 -25.00 18.57 15.76
CA PHE A 244 -25.16 20.02 15.97
C PHE A 244 -26.11 20.64 14.95
N ARG A 245 -26.06 20.25 13.68
CA ARG A 245 -27.01 20.70 12.66
C ARG A 245 -28.45 20.35 13.02
N ARG A 246 -28.71 19.11 13.49
CA ARG A 246 -30.05 18.70 13.96
C ARG A 246 -30.52 19.56 15.14
N LEU A 247 -29.62 19.81 16.11
CA LEU A 247 -29.94 20.65 17.27
C LEU A 247 -30.25 22.11 16.87
N ILE A 248 -29.49 22.67 15.93
CA ILE A 248 -29.76 24.02 15.38
C ILE A 248 -31.12 24.07 14.70
N THR A 249 -31.47 23.05 13.90
CA THR A 249 -32.74 22.96 13.21
C THR A 249 -33.92 22.82 14.18
N GLN A 250 -33.74 22.11 15.29
CA GLN A 250 -34.75 21.93 16.34
C GLN A 250 -34.88 23.14 17.29
N SER A 251 -33.83 23.94 17.42
CA SER A 251 -33.77 25.09 18.34
C SER A 251 -34.36 26.37 17.72
N THR A 252 -35.57 26.29 17.18
CA THR A 252 -36.22 27.42 16.51
C THR A 252 -36.75 28.51 17.44
N ARG A 253 -36.80 28.30 18.77
CA ARG A 253 -37.46 29.19 19.73
C ARG A 253 -36.51 29.96 20.66
N ASN A 254 -35.22 29.65 20.74
CA ASN A 254 -34.27 30.34 21.59
C ASN A 254 -33.05 30.80 20.78
N LEU A 255 -32.98 32.10 20.51
CA LEU A 255 -31.94 32.71 19.68
C LEU A 255 -30.53 32.52 20.28
N ASP A 256 -30.40 32.74 21.62
CA ASP A 256 -29.11 32.63 22.32
C ASP A 256 -28.54 31.20 22.23
N THR A 257 -29.40 30.21 22.40
CA THR A 257 -28.99 28.79 22.26
C THR A 257 -28.62 28.45 20.80
N ARG A 258 -29.32 29.01 19.84
CA ARG A 258 -29.04 28.83 18.43
C ARG A 258 -27.69 29.41 18.02
N ASP A 259 -27.40 30.63 18.44
CA ASP A 259 -26.12 31.31 18.16
C ASP A 259 -24.94 30.59 18.83
N PHE A 260 -25.10 30.08 20.03
CA PHE A 260 -24.13 29.23 20.69
C PHE A 260 -23.86 27.93 19.89
N LEU A 261 -24.91 27.26 19.44
CA LEU A 261 -24.77 26.03 18.64
C LEU A 261 -24.11 26.29 17.29
N ILE A 262 -24.38 27.43 16.64
CA ILE A 262 -23.75 27.87 15.41
C ILE A 262 -22.25 28.09 15.63
N ALA A 263 -21.85 28.76 16.70
CA ALA A 263 -20.45 28.98 17.04
C ALA A 263 -19.71 27.65 17.27
N GLN A 264 -20.33 26.71 18.01
CA GLN A 264 -19.77 25.37 18.23
C GLN A 264 -19.66 24.57 16.93
N LEU A 265 -20.62 24.68 16.02
CA LEU A 265 -20.58 24.05 14.72
C LEU A 265 -19.42 24.60 13.88
N ALA A 266 -19.17 25.91 13.90
CA ALA A 266 -18.05 26.52 13.18
C ALA A 266 -16.70 25.97 13.70
N THR A 267 -16.51 25.88 15.01
CA THR A 267 -15.29 25.29 15.61
C THR A 267 -15.09 23.83 15.20
N LEU A 268 -16.15 23.03 15.25
CA LEU A 268 -16.08 21.62 14.82
C LEU A 268 -15.73 21.45 13.34
N GLN A 269 -16.18 22.39 12.49
CA GLN A 269 -15.82 22.40 11.08
C GLN A 269 -14.37 22.78 10.83
N GLU A 270 -13.83 23.72 11.61
CA GLU A 270 -12.40 24.07 11.58
C GLU A 270 -11.55 22.89 12.04
N ASP A 271 -11.93 22.19 13.11
CA ASP A 271 -11.24 20.98 13.58
C ASP A 271 -11.27 19.86 12.53
N LEU A 272 -12.39 19.68 11.85
CA LEU A 272 -12.53 18.70 10.76
C LEU A 272 -11.61 19.02 9.59
N LEU A 273 -11.55 20.29 9.18
CA LEU A 273 -10.65 20.76 8.12
C LEU A 273 -9.18 20.62 8.51
N ALA A 274 -8.81 20.96 9.76
CA ALA A 274 -7.46 20.81 10.26
C ALA A 274 -7.04 19.33 10.29
N THR A 275 -7.92 18.43 10.72
CA THR A 275 -7.66 16.99 10.76
C THR A 275 -7.53 16.44 9.33
N GLN A 276 -8.36 16.90 8.38
CA GLN A 276 -8.25 16.54 6.96
C GLN A 276 -6.94 17.01 6.35
N LYS A 277 -6.54 18.26 6.65
CA LYS A 277 -5.28 18.82 6.17
C LYS A 277 -4.10 18.01 6.70
N LEU A 278 -4.11 17.66 8.00
CA LEU A 278 -3.07 16.84 8.61
C LEU A 278 -2.98 15.46 7.96
N LEU A 279 -4.13 14.83 7.69
CA LEU A 279 -4.16 13.54 6.98
C LEU A 279 -3.59 13.65 5.57
N ASN A 280 -3.97 14.69 4.81
CA ASN A 280 -3.44 14.95 3.48
C ASN A 280 -1.94 15.27 3.50
N GLU A 281 -1.47 16.03 4.48
CA GLU A 281 -0.05 16.36 4.67
C GLU A 281 0.75 15.11 5.06
N THR A 282 0.20 14.23 5.89
CA THR A 282 0.85 12.97 6.25
C THR A 282 0.94 12.03 5.05
N LEU A 283 -0.12 11.95 4.26
CA LEU A 283 -0.14 11.21 3.00
C LEU A 283 0.76 11.86 1.93
N ALA A 284 1.08 13.17 2.04
CA ALA A 284 1.96 13.90 1.13
C ALA A 284 3.42 13.89 1.61
N VAL A 285 3.68 13.95 2.92
CA VAL A 285 5.04 13.89 3.50
C VAL A 285 5.68 12.52 3.28
N ASP A 286 4.89 11.46 3.19
CA ASP A 286 5.37 10.17 2.69
C ASP A 286 5.75 10.24 1.18
N ARG A 287 5.33 11.30 0.45
CA ARG A 287 5.70 11.53 -0.97
C ARG A 287 6.94 12.41 -1.15
N ASP A 288 7.23 13.31 -0.22
CA ASP A 288 8.30 14.33 -0.36
C ASP A 288 9.57 14.02 0.46
N ASN A 289 9.56 13.00 1.31
CA ASN A 289 10.70 12.59 2.14
C ASN A 289 11.40 11.31 1.65
N CYS A 290 11.39 11.07 0.35
CA CYS A 290 12.25 10.07 -0.29
C CYS A 290 13.15 10.69 -1.34
#